data_d3d403e89da59ddf869c4604e8a92ee7
#
_entry.id   d3d403e89da59ddf869c4604e8a92ee7
#
_cell.length_a   1.000
_cell.length_b   1.000
_cell.length_c   1.000
_cell.angle_alpha   90.00
_cell.angle_beta   90.00
_cell.angle_gamma   90.00
#
_symmetry.space_group_name_H-M   'P 1'
#
loop_
_entity.id
_entity.type
_entity.pdbx_description
1 polymer ?
#
loop_
_entity_poly.entity_id
_entity_poly.type
_entity_poly.pdbx_seq_one_letter_code
_entity_poly.pdbx_strand_id
1 'polypeptide(L)'
;EYIRVLYRLRPAAFVMENVKGMLSSTIESRMVFEMLMEDLTSLGTGHAHHYELRAIRLSDGKAALLEPQKPSDFIVRAEDFGVPQRRHRVIIVGIRSDLANRMSSASIPVTGPRRTVGETIGNMPPLRSGISRGVDTATDWKREVVEAGNILASICKSNGDEALRQA
;
A
#
# COMPACT_ATOMS: atom_id res chain seq x y z
N GLU A 1 -12.11 9.54 14.45
CA GLU A 1 -11.37 9.14 15.67
C GLU A 1 -9.87 9.45 15.55
N TYR A 2 -9.17 9.08 14.47
CA TYR A 2 -7.74 9.32 14.29
C TYR A 2 -7.36 10.81 14.41
N ILE A 3 -8.07 11.70 13.71
CA ILE A 3 -7.89 13.15 13.79
C ILE A 3 -8.04 13.66 15.23
N ARG A 4 -9.04 13.15 15.97
CA ARG A 4 -9.25 13.53 17.37
C ARG A 4 -8.08 13.14 18.28
N VAL A 5 -7.47 11.98 18.03
CA VAL A 5 -6.26 11.53 18.75
C VAL A 5 -5.09 12.47 18.46
N LEU A 6 -4.85 12.79 17.20
CA LEU A 6 -3.79 13.72 16.79
C LEU A 6 -3.99 15.12 17.41
N TYR A 7 -5.23 15.61 17.41
CA TYR A 7 -5.57 16.89 18.02
C TYR A 7 -5.25 16.93 19.53
N ARG A 8 -5.55 15.84 20.25
CA ARG A 8 -5.34 15.76 21.69
C ARG A 8 -3.89 15.53 22.09
N LEU A 9 -3.21 14.60 21.42
CA LEU A 9 -1.86 14.18 21.79
C LEU A 9 -0.77 15.08 21.22
N ARG A 10 -1.04 15.74 20.10
CA ARG A 10 -0.07 16.64 19.44
C ARG A 10 1.33 16.02 19.29
N PRO A 11 1.47 14.80 18.73
CA PRO A 11 2.76 14.16 18.61
C PRO A 11 3.73 15.00 17.77
N ALA A 12 5.03 14.82 17.96
CA ALA A 12 6.08 15.47 17.15
C ALA A 12 5.96 15.11 15.67
N ALA A 13 5.59 13.87 15.38
CA ALA A 13 5.30 13.38 14.03
C ALA A 13 4.25 12.26 14.11
N PHE A 14 3.59 12.01 12.99
CA PHE A 14 2.69 10.86 12.82
C PHE A 14 2.87 10.25 11.44
N VAL A 15 2.50 8.98 11.32
CA VAL A 15 2.40 8.28 10.05
C VAL A 15 0.99 7.74 9.91
N MET A 16 0.34 8.03 8.80
CA MET A 16 -0.96 7.50 8.44
C MET A 16 -0.83 6.62 7.20
N GLU A 17 -1.32 5.38 7.29
CA GLU A 17 -1.36 4.44 6.16
C GLU A 17 -2.79 4.13 5.75
N ASN A 18 -3.03 4.07 4.45
CA ASN A 18 -4.32 3.65 3.92
C ASN A 18 -4.16 2.98 2.54
N VAL A 19 -5.23 2.35 2.05
CA VAL A 19 -5.25 1.73 0.73
C VAL A 19 -5.31 2.78 -0.37
N LYS A 20 -4.76 2.44 -1.55
CA LYS A 20 -4.76 3.34 -2.73
C LYS A 20 -6.17 3.80 -3.13
N GLY A 21 -7.20 2.97 -2.93
CA GLY A 21 -8.59 3.31 -3.25
C GLY A 21 -9.11 4.57 -2.56
N MET A 22 -8.51 4.98 -1.43
CA MET A 22 -8.87 6.21 -0.74
C MET A 22 -8.71 7.46 -1.63
N LEU A 23 -7.77 7.47 -2.57
CA LEU A 23 -7.53 8.60 -3.47
C LEU A 23 -8.67 8.82 -4.48
N SER A 24 -9.50 7.82 -4.73
CA SER A 24 -10.63 7.88 -5.67
C SER A 24 -11.98 7.68 -5.01
N SER A 25 -12.02 7.46 -3.70
CA SER A 25 -13.27 7.27 -2.96
C SER A 25 -13.96 8.60 -2.71
N THR A 26 -15.29 8.60 -2.79
CA THR A 26 -16.12 9.78 -2.53
C THR A 26 -17.17 9.48 -1.44
N ILE A 27 -17.48 10.49 -0.65
CA ILE A 27 -18.60 10.50 0.30
C ILE A 27 -19.37 11.79 0.04
N GLU A 28 -20.69 11.69 -0.21
CA GLU A 28 -21.57 12.84 -0.51
C GLU A 28 -20.99 13.76 -1.62
N SER A 29 -20.46 13.13 -2.68
CA SER A 29 -19.83 13.80 -3.83
C SER A 29 -18.52 14.54 -3.54
N ARG A 30 -17.96 14.44 -2.33
CA ARG A 30 -16.63 14.97 -1.98
C ARG A 30 -15.59 13.86 -1.95
N MET A 31 -14.38 14.17 -2.41
CA MET A 31 -13.25 13.22 -2.36
C MET A 31 -12.82 13.00 -0.91
N VAL A 32 -12.79 11.74 -0.49
CA VAL A 32 -12.36 11.35 0.89
C VAL A 32 -10.95 11.84 1.19
N PHE A 33 -10.08 11.79 0.20
CA PHE A 33 -8.70 12.24 0.35
C PHE A 33 -8.62 13.76 0.61
N GLU A 34 -9.40 14.57 -0.12
CA GLU A 34 -9.42 16.03 0.06
C GLU A 34 -9.94 16.40 1.45
N MET A 35 -11.02 15.76 1.89
CA MET A 35 -11.56 15.96 3.25
C MET A 35 -10.52 15.62 4.32
N LEU A 36 -9.80 14.51 4.13
CA LEU A 36 -8.73 14.11 5.06
C LEU A 36 -7.58 15.14 5.09
N MET A 37 -7.18 15.66 3.93
CA MET A 37 -6.12 16.67 3.84
C MET A 37 -6.54 17.98 4.52
N GLU A 38 -7.77 18.41 4.35
CA GLU A 38 -8.36 19.56 5.05
C GLU A 38 -8.31 19.35 6.57
N ASP A 39 -8.76 18.19 7.05
CA ASP A 39 -8.73 17.83 8.45
C ASP A 39 -7.32 17.85 9.02
N LEU A 40 -6.36 17.22 8.34
CA LEU A 40 -4.97 17.13 8.80
C LEU A 40 -4.29 18.50 8.83
N THR A 41 -4.54 19.35 7.84
CA THR A 41 -3.98 20.72 7.81
C THR A 41 -4.64 21.62 8.85
N SER A 42 -5.94 21.43 9.13
CA SER A 42 -6.67 22.20 10.15
C SER A 42 -6.29 21.86 11.60
N LEU A 43 -5.55 20.76 11.83
CA LEU A 43 -5.11 20.35 13.18
C LEU A 43 -4.27 21.41 13.91
N GLY A 44 -3.76 22.43 13.19
CA GLY A 44 -3.06 23.58 13.76
C GLY A 44 -3.97 24.68 14.25
N THR A 45 -5.24 24.72 13.86
CA THR A 45 -6.17 25.80 14.22
C THR A 45 -6.36 25.86 15.75
N GLY A 46 -6.08 27.03 16.33
CA GLY A 46 -6.12 27.22 17.80
C GLY A 46 -4.88 26.69 18.55
N HIS A 47 -3.85 26.23 17.86
CA HIS A 47 -2.58 25.78 18.44
C HIS A 47 -1.39 26.58 17.89
N ALA A 48 -0.28 26.61 18.64
CA ALA A 48 0.94 27.31 18.24
C ALA A 48 1.61 26.73 16.98
N HIS A 49 1.39 25.43 16.70
CA HIS A 49 2.03 24.72 15.60
C HIS A 49 1.02 23.89 14.82
N HIS A 50 1.12 23.90 13.49
CA HIS A 50 0.40 23.04 12.55
C HIS A 50 1.24 21.81 12.16
N TYR A 51 0.71 20.94 11.33
CA TYR A 51 1.45 19.83 10.75
C TYR A 51 1.78 20.12 9.29
N GLU A 52 3.04 19.90 8.94
CA GLU A 52 3.51 19.85 7.56
C GLU A 52 3.42 18.42 7.07
N LEU A 53 2.68 18.20 5.98
CA LEU A 53 2.49 16.88 5.41
C LEU A 53 3.62 16.57 4.40
N ARG A 54 4.17 15.37 4.49
CA ARG A 54 5.28 14.90 3.64
C ARG A 54 4.91 13.57 2.99
N ALA A 55 5.39 13.41 1.76
CA ALA A 55 5.34 12.17 1.00
C ALA A 55 6.70 11.46 1.05
N ILE A 56 6.70 10.14 1.04
CA ILE A 56 7.92 9.34 0.93
C ILE A 56 8.20 9.12 -0.56
N ARG A 57 9.30 9.65 -1.08
CA ARG A 57 9.72 9.48 -2.46
C ARG A 57 11.08 8.82 -2.55
N LEU A 58 11.18 7.87 -3.49
CA LEU A 58 12.45 7.21 -3.81
C LEU A 58 13.13 7.96 -4.95
N SER A 59 14.37 8.39 -4.74
CA SER A 59 15.26 8.96 -5.76
C SER A 59 16.67 8.44 -5.52
N ASP A 60 17.33 7.98 -6.57
CA ASP A 60 18.73 7.52 -6.55
C ASP A 60 19.05 6.49 -5.45
N GLY A 61 18.12 5.55 -5.23
CA GLY A 61 18.27 4.50 -4.22
C GLY A 61 18.12 4.97 -2.77
N LYS A 62 17.70 6.20 -2.55
CA LYS A 62 17.40 6.76 -1.23
C LYS A 62 15.95 7.23 -1.18
N ALA A 63 15.29 6.98 -0.07
CA ALA A 63 13.97 7.54 0.18
C ALA A 63 14.09 8.80 1.04
N ALA A 64 13.37 9.83 0.65
CA ALA A 64 13.32 11.10 1.34
C ALA A 64 11.88 11.54 1.61
N LEU A 65 11.71 12.37 2.64
CA LEU A 65 10.46 13.04 2.92
C LEU A 65 10.42 14.34 2.12
N LEU A 66 9.50 14.42 1.16
CA LEU A 66 9.36 15.59 0.28
C LEU A 66 7.96 16.18 0.41
N GLU A 67 7.85 17.46 0.08
CA GLU A 67 6.58 18.14 -0.05
C GLU A 67 5.78 17.57 -1.22
N PRO A 68 4.54 17.10 -0.99
CA PRO A 68 3.71 16.54 -2.05
C PRO A 68 3.17 17.64 -2.96
N GLN A 69 3.12 17.37 -4.27
CA GLN A 69 2.55 18.28 -5.28
C GLN A 69 1.15 17.82 -5.72
N LYS A 70 0.85 16.53 -5.57
CA LYS A 70 -0.41 15.90 -5.97
C LYS A 70 -0.73 14.69 -5.11
N PRO A 71 -2.00 14.26 -5.02
CA PRO A 71 -2.41 13.12 -4.21
C PRO A 71 -1.64 11.82 -4.47
N SER A 72 -1.28 11.56 -5.73
CA SER A 72 -0.51 10.36 -6.09
C SER A 72 0.92 10.32 -5.54
N ASP A 73 1.46 11.44 -5.07
CA ASP A 73 2.80 11.49 -4.48
C ASP A 73 2.88 10.74 -3.14
N PHE A 74 1.75 10.59 -2.47
CA PHE A 74 1.64 9.81 -1.24
C PHE A 74 1.64 8.28 -1.46
N ILE A 75 1.62 7.81 -2.72
CA ILE A 75 1.63 6.38 -3.01
C ILE A 75 3.04 5.83 -2.85
N VAL A 76 3.21 4.95 -1.87
CA VAL A 76 4.40 4.14 -1.67
C VAL A 76 4.17 2.77 -2.27
N ARG A 77 5.11 2.30 -3.07
CA ARG A 77 5.13 0.96 -3.68
C ARG A 77 6.13 0.11 -2.91
N ALA A 78 5.65 -0.94 -2.26
CA ALA A 78 6.48 -1.79 -1.41
C ALA A 78 7.65 -2.43 -2.18
N GLU A 79 7.42 -2.79 -3.45
CA GLU A 79 8.44 -3.37 -4.33
C GLU A 79 9.63 -2.44 -4.58
N ASP A 80 9.45 -1.12 -4.51
CA ASP A 80 10.53 -0.15 -4.67
C ASP A 80 11.46 -0.10 -3.44
N PHE A 81 11.01 -0.68 -2.32
CA PHE A 81 11.74 -0.80 -1.07
C PHE A 81 12.27 -2.22 -0.81
N GLY A 82 12.33 -3.07 -1.84
CA GLY A 82 12.86 -4.42 -1.75
C GLY A 82 11.88 -5.46 -1.19
N VAL A 83 10.62 -5.11 -0.96
CA VAL A 83 9.59 -6.06 -0.53
C VAL A 83 9.11 -6.86 -1.76
N PRO A 84 9.14 -8.21 -1.75
CA PRO A 84 8.75 -9.03 -2.89
C PRO A 84 7.22 -9.15 -3.03
N GLN A 85 6.54 -8.01 -2.96
CA GLN A 85 5.09 -7.92 -3.06
C GLN A 85 4.70 -6.59 -3.70
N ARG A 86 3.87 -6.63 -4.74
CA ARG A 86 3.26 -5.41 -5.34
C ARG A 86 2.15 -4.88 -4.44
N ARG A 87 2.55 -4.20 -3.37
CA ARG A 87 1.65 -3.61 -2.38
C ARG A 87 1.78 -2.09 -2.42
N HIS A 88 0.77 -1.43 -2.95
CA HIS A 88 0.71 0.02 -3.03
C HIS A 88 -0.15 0.57 -1.90
N ARG A 89 0.39 1.55 -1.18
CA ARG A 89 -0.29 2.20 -0.05
C ARG A 89 -0.13 3.70 -0.11
N VAL A 90 -1.14 4.41 0.34
CA VAL A 90 -1.05 5.84 0.62
C VAL A 90 -0.41 5.98 2.00
N ILE A 91 0.74 6.64 2.06
CA ILE A 91 1.44 6.92 3.32
C ILE A 91 1.61 8.42 3.44
N ILE A 92 1.01 9.00 4.48
CA ILE A 92 1.11 10.42 4.82
C ILE A 92 1.95 10.53 6.08
N VAL A 93 3.05 11.29 6.00
CA VAL A 93 3.87 11.62 7.16
C VAL A 93 3.55 13.07 7.56
N GLY A 94 3.08 13.29 8.78
CA GLY A 94 2.87 14.62 9.31
C GLY A 94 3.97 14.96 10.32
N ILE A 95 4.61 16.11 10.15
CA ILE A 95 5.66 16.61 11.03
C ILE A 95 5.18 17.94 11.61
N ARG A 96 5.24 18.06 12.93
CA ARG A 96 4.86 19.31 13.57
C ARG A 96 5.82 20.45 13.16
N SER A 97 5.27 21.62 12.83
CA SER A 97 6.00 22.70 12.14
C SER A 97 7.24 23.23 12.90
N ASP A 98 7.24 23.15 14.23
CA ASP A 98 8.41 23.50 15.05
C ASP A 98 9.61 22.53 14.87
N LEU A 99 9.36 21.34 14.32
CA LEU A 99 10.37 20.29 14.10
C LEU A 99 10.66 20.03 12.63
N ALA A 100 9.84 20.57 11.73
CA ALA A 100 9.92 20.29 10.30
C ALA A 100 11.31 20.58 9.69
N ASN A 101 11.94 21.69 10.08
CA ASN A 101 13.27 22.06 9.60
C ASN A 101 14.39 21.08 10.04
N ARG A 102 14.19 20.38 11.18
CA ARG A 102 15.15 19.38 11.66
C ARG A 102 15.06 18.05 10.92
N MET A 103 13.92 17.78 10.29
CA MET A 103 13.65 16.53 9.60
C MET A 103 13.70 16.63 8.07
N SER A 104 13.93 17.83 7.51
CA SER A 104 13.99 18.06 6.07
C SER A 104 15.11 17.28 5.36
N SER A 105 16.15 16.86 6.10
CA SER A 105 17.26 16.05 5.58
C SER A 105 17.17 14.56 5.94
N ALA A 106 16.08 14.11 6.54
CA ALA A 106 15.92 12.71 6.93
C ALA A 106 15.88 11.80 5.69
N SER A 107 16.89 10.93 5.57
CA SER A 107 16.94 9.88 4.56
C SER A 107 16.52 8.56 5.17
N ILE A 108 15.57 7.89 4.51
CA ILE A 108 15.14 6.55 4.89
C ILE A 108 16.02 5.56 4.13
N PRO A 109 16.74 4.65 4.81
CA PRO A 109 17.53 3.65 4.11
C PRO A 109 16.65 2.72 3.31
N VAL A 110 16.98 2.51 2.04
CA VAL A 110 16.31 1.54 1.18
C VAL A 110 17.01 0.20 1.30
N THR A 111 16.27 -0.83 1.65
CA THR A 111 16.80 -2.14 2.04
C THR A 111 17.16 -3.06 0.87
N GLY A 112 17.53 -2.52 -0.28
CA GLY A 112 18.09 -3.31 -1.37
C GLY A 112 17.30 -3.27 -2.69
N PRO A 113 17.75 -4.03 -3.70
CA PRO A 113 17.12 -4.06 -5.02
C PRO A 113 15.74 -4.72 -4.96
N ARG A 114 14.93 -4.45 -5.98
CA ARG A 114 13.67 -5.18 -6.19
C ARG A 114 13.93 -6.69 -6.21
N ARG A 115 13.13 -7.42 -5.44
CA ARG A 115 13.17 -8.89 -5.40
C ARG A 115 11.90 -9.47 -5.99
N THR A 116 12.07 -10.59 -6.70
CA THR A 116 10.92 -11.36 -7.19
C THR A 116 10.37 -12.29 -6.11
N VAL A 117 9.11 -12.68 -6.26
CA VAL A 117 8.48 -13.70 -5.40
C VAL A 117 9.26 -15.03 -5.51
N GLY A 118 9.68 -15.40 -6.73
CA GLY A 118 10.46 -16.63 -6.97
C GLY A 118 11.79 -16.66 -6.21
N GLU A 119 12.53 -15.53 -6.19
CA GLU A 119 13.79 -15.44 -5.41
C GLU A 119 13.55 -15.57 -3.90
N THR A 120 12.37 -15.16 -3.44
CA THR A 120 12.08 -15.12 -1.99
C THR A 120 11.56 -16.44 -1.47
N ILE A 121 10.67 -17.11 -2.21
CA ILE A 121 9.99 -18.33 -1.76
C ILE A 121 10.31 -19.58 -2.61
N GLY A 122 11.15 -19.46 -3.65
CA GLY A 122 11.47 -20.57 -4.55
C GLY A 122 12.12 -21.78 -3.86
N ASN A 123 12.77 -21.58 -2.71
CA ASN A 123 13.37 -22.63 -1.89
C ASN A 123 12.44 -23.20 -0.81
N MET A 124 11.20 -22.69 -0.71
CA MET A 124 10.23 -23.22 0.23
C MET A 124 9.69 -24.57 -0.27
N PRO A 125 9.34 -25.50 0.65
CA PRO A 125 8.71 -26.75 0.25
C PRO A 125 7.43 -26.49 -0.57
N PRO A 126 7.18 -27.25 -1.66
CA PRO A 126 5.96 -27.12 -2.46
C PRO A 126 4.76 -27.66 -1.66
N LEU A 127 4.15 -26.81 -0.88
CA LEU A 127 2.94 -27.12 -0.12
C LEU A 127 1.72 -26.67 -0.91
N ARG A 128 0.73 -27.55 -0.97
CA ARG A 128 -0.58 -27.18 -1.51
C ARG A 128 -1.43 -26.46 -0.47
N SER A 129 -2.29 -25.59 -0.91
CA SER A 129 -3.38 -25.07 -0.05
C SER A 129 -4.37 -26.19 0.27
N GLY A 130 -4.98 -26.13 1.45
CA GLY A 130 -6.14 -26.97 1.76
C GLY A 130 -7.38 -26.53 0.99
N ILE A 131 -8.37 -27.42 0.88
CA ILE A 131 -9.72 -27.04 0.41
C ILE A 131 -10.46 -26.29 1.50
N SER A 132 -11.17 -25.22 1.09
CA SER A 132 -11.86 -24.32 2.02
C SER A 132 -13.16 -24.91 2.59
N ARG A 133 -13.69 -26.00 1.99
CA ARG A 133 -14.94 -26.65 2.41
C ARG A 133 -14.83 -28.17 2.26
N GLY A 134 -15.32 -28.92 3.26
CA GLY A 134 -15.31 -30.37 3.25
C GLY A 134 -14.04 -30.99 3.85
N VAL A 135 -13.84 -32.29 3.60
CA VAL A 135 -12.67 -33.05 4.08
C VAL A 135 -11.50 -32.81 3.11
N ASP A 136 -10.36 -32.36 3.62
CA ASP A 136 -9.17 -32.07 2.81
C ASP A 136 -8.39 -33.35 2.52
N THR A 137 -8.81 -34.09 1.50
CA THR A 137 -8.05 -35.23 0.96
C THR A 137 -7.29 -34.88 -0.32
N ALA A 138 -6.25 -35.63 -0.63
CA ALA A 138 -5.49 -35.44 -1.89
C ALA A 138 -6.38 -35.63 -3.13
N THR A 139 -7.35 -36.53 -3.06
CA THR A 139 -8.30 -36.83 -4.16
C THR A 139 -9.25 -35.65 -4.36
N ASP A 140 -9.83 -35.13 -3.29
CA ASP A 140 -10.75 -34.01 -3.37
C ASP A 140 -10.02 -32.75 -3.85
N TRP A 141 -8.84 -32.50 -3.34
CA TRP A 141 -8.02 -31.38 -3.80
C TRP A 141 -7.72 -31.47 -5.31
N LYS A 142 -7.31 -32.65 -5.80
CA LYS A 142 -7.04 -32.87 -7.23
C LYS A 142 -8.28 -32.62 -8.08
N ARG A 143 -9.46 -33.07 -7.61
CA ARG A 143 -10.73 -32.82 -8.29
C ARG A 143 -11.01 -31.32 -8.43
N GLU A 144 -10.90 -30.55 -7.34
CA GLU A 144 -11.14 -29.10 -7.32
C GLU A 144 -10.16 -28.37 -8.27
N VAL A 145 -8.89 -28.74 -8.28
CA VAL A 145 -7.88 -28.13 -9.17
C VAL A 145 -8.19 -28.42 -10.65
N VAL A 146 -8.56 -29.66 -10.98
CA VAL A 146 -8.93 -30.03 -12.36
C VAL A 146 -10.19 -29.29 -12.80
N GLU A 147 -11.19 -29.18 -11.93
CA GLU A 147 -12.42 -28.44 -12.23
C GLU A 147 -12.15 -26.95 -12.45
N ALA A 148 -11.36 -26.32 -11.57
CA ALA A 148 -10.93 -24.92 -11.75
C ALA A 148 -10.16 -24.72 -13.06
N GLY A 149 -9.27 -25.64 -13.41
CA GLY A 149 -8.54 -25.62 -14.67
C GLY A 149 -9.48 -25.71 -15.89
N ASN A 150 -10.47 -26.56 -15.85
CA ASN A 150 -11.48 -26.69 -16.93
C ASN A 150 -12.32 -25.41 -17.09
N ILE A 151 -12.72 -24.78 -15.97
CA ILE A 151 -13.43 -23.49 -15.98
C ILE A 151 -12.57 -22.40 -16.61
N LEU A 152 -11.31 -22.28 -16.19
CA LEU A 152 -10.36 -21.33 -16.78
C LEU A 152 -10.16 -21.55 -18.27
N ALA A 153 -9.95 -22.80 -18.69
CA ALA A 153 -9.81 -23.15 -20.11
C ALA A 153 -11.06 -22.78 -20.95
N SER A 154 -12.26 -22.91 -20.37
CA SER A 154 -13.50 -22.52 -21.04
C SER A 154 -13.61 -21.00 -21.21
N ILE A 155 -13.24 -20.24 -20.15
CA ILE A 155 -13.23 -18.77 -20.16
C ILE A 155 -12.21 -18.25 -21.19
N CYS A 156 -11.00 -18.83 -21.23
CA CYS A 156 -9.97 -18.46 -22.21
C CYS A 156 -10.41 -18.74 -23.66
N LYS A 157 -11.13 -19.83 -23.89
CA LYS A 157 -11.70 -20.11 -25.22
C LYS A 157 -12.75 -19.06 -25.63
N SER A 158 -13.59 -18.63 -24.70
CA SER A 158 -14.63 -17.63 -24.97
C SER A 158 -14.07 -16.23 -25.21
N ASN A 159 -12.98 -15.88 -24.56
CA ASN A 159 -12.36 -14.55 -24.62
C ASN A 159 -11.22 -14.43 -25.67
N GLY A 160 -10.84 -15.51 -26.35
CA GLY A 160 -9.77 -15.51 -27.36
C GLY A 160 -8.36 -15.31 -26.79
N ASP A 161 -8.17 -15.42 -25.48
CA ASP A 161 -6.91 -15.16 -24.80
C ASP A 161 -6.01 -16.41 -24.77
N GLU A 162 -5.08 -16.47 -25.73
CA GLU A 162 -4.19 -17.62 -25.94
C GLU A 162 -3.09 -17.74 -24.86
N ALA A 163 -2.71 -16.64 -24.21
CA ALA A 163 -1.67 -16.61 -23.19
C ALA A 163 -2.06 -17.38 -21.91
N LEU A 164 -3.35 -17.43 -21.59
CA LEU A 164 -3.88 -18.17 -20.43
C LEU A 164 -4.11 -19.66 -20.69
N ARG A 165 -3.97 -20.12 -21.94
CA ARG A 165 -4.15 -21.55 -22.28
C ARG A 165 -2.91 -22.40 -21.96
N GLN A 166 -1.76 -21.76 -21.77
CA GLN A 166 -0.47 -22.43 -21.56
C GLN A 166 -0.01 -22.43 -20.10
N ALA A 167 -0.74 -21.78 -19.19
CA ALA A 167 -0.48 -21.74 -17.74
C ALA A 167 -1.22 -22.85 -17.00
#